data_0e15b8891a438581fcd55d27194a31b4
#
_entry.id   0e15b8891a438581fcd55d27194a31b4
#
_cell.length_a   1.000
_cell.length_b   1.000
_cell.length_c   1.000
_cell.angle_alpha   90.00
_cell.angle_beta   90.00
_cell.angle_gamma   90.00
#
_symmetry.space_group_name_H-M   'P 1'
#
loop_
_entity.id
_entity.type
_entity.pdbx_description
1 polymer ?
#
loop_
_entity_poly.entity_id
_entity_poly.type
_entity_poly.pdbx_seq_one_letter_code
_entity_poly.pdbx_strand_id
1 'polypeptide(L)'
;MQIPEITKQHRNAQGLSLRKFADAINEKLINTDVSFSTVNRWEDEANPYEPDMQLLFECIATYRDWRAKWAIDCINAMYPDLTGSGIIKFRLPIAG
;
A
#
# COMPACT_ATOMS: atom_id res chain seq x y z
N MET A 1 -7.04 -3.46 11.18
CA MET A 1 -6.47 -2.12 10.95
C MET A 1 -6.99 -1.59 9.64
N GLN A 2 -7.35 -0.34 9.59
CA GLN A 2 -7.92 0.29 8.40
C GLN A 2 -6.84 0.88 7.50
N ILE A 3 -7.18 1.12 6.23
CA ILE A 3 -6.26 1.69 5.24
C ILE A 3 -5.59 2.98 5.73
N PRO A 4 -6.34 3.95 6.32
CA PRO A 4 -5.69 5.18 6.81
C PRO A 4 -4.58 4.90 7.82
N GLU A 5 -4.81 4.01 8.77
CA GLU A 5 -3.82 3.67 9.79
C GLU A 5 -2.61 2.96 9.18
N ILE A 6 -2.86 2.03 8.27
CA ILE A 6 -1.80 1.26 7.60
C ILE A 6 -0.88 2.21 6.82
N THR A 7 -1.48 3.12 6.05
CA THR A 7 -0.71 4.05 5.24
C THR A 7 0.11 5.00 6.11
N LYS A 8 -0.51 5.55 7.17
CA LYS A 8 0.21 6.43 8.11
C LYS A 8 1.37 5.71 8.78
N GLN A 9 1.16 4.46 9.20
CA GLN A 9 2.20 3.70 9.88
C GLN A 9 3.40 3.46 8.98
N HIS A 10 3.17 3.04 7.75
CA HIS A 10 4.28 2.82 6.80
C HIS A 10 4.99 4.12 6.46
N ARG A 11 4.21 5.19 6.23
CA ARG A 11 4.78 6.48 5.91
C ARG A 11 5.63 7.02 7.06
N ASN A 12 5.12 6.97 8.28
CA ASN A 12 5.84 7.46 9.46
C ASN A 12 7.06 6.60 9.76
N ALA A 13 6.96 5.28 9.59
CA ALA A 13 8.10 4.40 9.81
C ALA A 13 9.26 4.71 8.88
N GLN A 14 8.97 5.23 7.68
CA GLN A 14 9.99 5.63 6.71
C GLN A 14 10.37 7.11 6.84
N GLY A 15 9.72 7.86 7.72
CA GLY A 15 10.00 9.29 7.88
C GLY A 15 9.62 10.14 6.68
N LEU A 16 8.57 9.75 5.94
CA LEU A 16 8.20 10.40 4.69
C LEU A 16 7.05 11.38 4.88
N SER A 17 7.10 12.48 4.11
CA SER A 17 5.94 13.34 3.92
C SER A 17 4.94 12.66 2.97
N LEU A 18 3.73 13.22 2.86
CA LEU A 18 2.74 12.72 1.91
C LEU A 18 3.29 12.72 0.48
N ARG A 19 3.96 13.80 0.09
CA ARG A 19 4.54 13.92 -1.25
C ARG A 19 5.64 12.89 -1.48
N LYS A 20 6.51 12.72 -0.51
CA LYS A 20 7.61 11.75 -0.63
C LYS A 20 7.11 10.31 -0.65
N PHE A 21 6.04 10.02 0.09
CA PHE A 21 5.40 8.72 0.02
C PHE A 21 4.87 8.46 -1.40
N ALA A 22 4.17 9.45 -1.98
CA ALA A 22 3.67 9.33 -3.34
C ALA A 22 4.81 9.11 -4.33
N ASP A 23 5.89 9.88 -4.20
CA ASP A 23 7.07 9.73 -5.05
C ASP A 23 7.70 8.34 -4.92
N ALA A 24 7.76 7.82 -3.70
CA ALA A 24 8.31 6.49 -3.46
C ALA A 24 7.46 5.40 -4.12
N ILE A 25 6.14 5.53 -4.05
CA ILE A 25 5.25 4.57 -4.71
C ILE A 25 5.42 4.62 -6.22
N ASN A 26 5.57 5.82 -6.79
CA ASN A 26 5.68 6.01 -8.24
C ASN A 26 7.05 5.61 -8.81
N GLU A 27 8.06 5.46 -7.97
CA GLU A 27 9.47 5.39 -8.40
C GLU A 27 9.72 4.43 -9.57
N LYS A 28 9.15 3.24 -9.53
CA LYS A 28 9.36 2.21 -10.54
C LYS A 28 8.09 1.77 -11.24
N LEU A 29 6.96 2.39 -10.96
CA LEU A 29 5.70 2.05 -11.60
C LEU A 29 5.54 2.86 -12.87
N ILE A 30 5.20 2.18 -13.96
CA ILE A 30 5.17 2.82 -15.28
C ILE A 30 3.84 3.50 -15.58
N ASN A 31 2.74 2.84 -15.21
CA ASN A 31 1.39 3.30 -15.55
C ASN A 31 0.65 3.92 -14.39
N THR A 32 1.38 4.35 -13.37
CA THR A 32 0.77 4.87 -12.15
C THR A 32 1.41 6.22 -11.81
N ASP A 33 0.56 7.18 -11.47
CA ASP A 33 1.01 8.50 -11.04
C ASP A 33 0.20 8.91 -9.81
N VAL A 34 0.65 8.44 -8.66
CA VAL A 34 0.01 8.75 -7.39
C VAL A 34 0.42 10.15 -6.97
N SER A 35 -0.55 11.01 -6.67
CA SER A 35 -0.29 12.34 -6.15
C SER A 35 -0.32 12.34 -4.62
N PHE A 36 0.23 13.40 -4.02
CA PHE A 36 0.15 13.55 -2.56
C PHE A 36 -1.30 13.70 -2.09
N SER A 37 -2.17 14.28 -2.91
CA SER A 37 -3.60 14.36 -2.63
C SER A 37 -4.24 12.99 -2.52
N THR A 38 -3.83 12.06 -3.37
CA THR A 38 -4.32 10.69 -3.32
C THR A 38 -3.86 10.00 -2.04
N VAL A 39 -2.59 10.17 -1.66
CA VAL A 39 -2.08 9.63 -0.40
C VAL A 39 -2.85 10.20 0.79
N ASN A 40 -3.13 11.50 0.74
CA ASN A 40 -3.91 12.16 1.79
C ASN A 40 -5.30 11.54 1.93
N ARG A 41 -5.95 11.18 0.82
CA ARG A 41 -7.24 10.48 0.83
C ARG A 41 -7.13 9.10 1.45
N TRP A 42 -6.04 8.38 1.18
CA TRP A 42 -5.81 7.07 1.79
C TRP A 42 -5.65 7.17 3.30
N GLU A 43 -5.22 8.32 3.81
CA GLU A 43 -5.03 8.55 5.25
C GLU A 43 -6.23 9.26 5.89
N ASP A 44 -7.28 9.58 5.14
CA ASP A 44 -8.46 10.28 5.65
C ASP A 44 -9.41 9.31 6.34
N GLU A 45 -9.45 9.38 7.66
CA GLU A 45 -10.30 8.49 8.46
C GLU A 45 -11.78 8.83 8.35
N ALA A 46 -12.11 10.09 8.03
CA ALA A 46 -13.50 10.52 7.90
C ALA A 46 -14.13 10.04 6.60
N ASN A 47 -13.36 9.99 5.52
CA ASN A 47 -13.83 9.57 4.20
C ASN A 47 -12.83 8.59 3.61
N PRO A 48 -12.81 7.33 4.09
CA PRO A 48 -11.83 6.36 3.63
C PRO A 48 -11.88 6.17 2.11
N TYR A 49 -10.71 6.16 1.50
CA TYR A 49 -10.54 5.94 0.08
C TYR A 49 -9.49 4.84 -0.11
N GLU A 50 -9.89 3.76 -0.76
CA GLU A 50 -9.01 2.60 -0.91
C GLU A 50 -8.11 2.74 -2.13
N PRO A 51 -6.84 2.31 -2.02
CA PRO A 51 -5.98 2.21 -3.19
C PRO A 51 -6.55 1.22 -4.21
N ASP A 52 -6.29 1.49 -5.49
CA ASP A 52 -6.70 0.61 -6.57
C ASP A 52 -5.96 -0.73 -6.45
N MET A 53 -6.68 -1.83 -6.66
CA MET A 53 -6.09 -3.17 -6.60
C MET A 53 -4.95 -3.34 -7.59
N GLN A 54 -5.06 -2.78 -8.79
CA GLN A 54 -3.98 -2.84 -9.76
C GLN A 54 -2.71 -2.20 -9.22
N LEU A 55 -2.83 -1.04 -8.58
CA LEU A 55 -1.70 -0.36 -7.96
C LEU A 55 -1.05 -1.25 -6.90
N LEU A 56 -1.86 -1.86 -6.05
CA LEU A 56 -1.36 -2.71 -4.97
C LEU A 56 -0.62 -3.93 -5.53
N PHE A 57 -1.18 -4.59 -6.53
CA PHE A 57 -0.50 -5.72 -7.17
C PHE A 57 0.79 -5.29 -7.86
N GLU A 58 0.82 -4.12 -8.49
CA GLU A 58 2.04 -3.61 -9.10
C GLU A 58 3.12 -3.35 -8.06
N CYS A 59 2.76 -2.83 -6.90
CA CYS A 59 3.71 -2.64 -5.80
C CYS A 59 4.28 -3.96 -5.32
N ILE A 60 3.45 -4.99 -5.18
CA ILE A 60 3.90 -6.31 -4.75
C ILE A 60 4.84 -6.93 -5.80
N ALA A 61 4.49 -6.77 -7.07
CA ALA A 61 5.27 -7.35 -8.17
C ALA A 61 6.61 -6.62 -8.38
N THR A 62 6.65 -5.33 -8.10
CA THR A 62 7.79 -4.47 -8.46
C THR A 62 8.80 -4.31 -7.31
N TYR A 63 8.29 -4.11 -6.10
CA TYR A 63 9.14 -3.75 -4.96
C TYR A 63 9.47 -4.95 -4.10
N ARG A 64 10.64 -4.88 -3.44
CA ARG A 64 11.15 -5.91 -2.52
C ARG A 64 11.36 -5.33 -1.12
N ASP A 65 10.62 -4.28 -0.79
CA ASP A 65 10.81 -3.52 0.43
C ASP A 65 9.47 -3.20 1.09
N TRP A 66 9.45 -2.17 1.93
CA TRP A 66 8.27 -1.76 2.68
C TRP A 66 7.07 -1.46 1.79
N ARG A 67 7.28 -1.06 0.52
CA ARG A 67 6.17 -0.73 -0.39
C ARG A 67 5.34 -1.97 -0.72
N ALA A 68 5.99 -3.10 -0.91
CA ALA A 68 5.28 -4.37 -1.09
C ALA A 68 4.53 -4.75 0.18
N LYS A 69 5.14 -4.56 1.35
CA LYS A 69 4.51 -4.86 2.63
C LYS A 69 3.29 -3.97 2.87
N TRP A 70 3.41 -2.67 2.56
CA TRP A 70 2.27 -1.76 2.62
C TRP A 70 1.12 -2.25 1.76
N ALA A 71 1.40 -2.65 0.52
CA ALA A 71 0.38 -3.13 -0.40
C ALA A 71 -0.30 -4.41 0.12
N ILE A 72 0.48 -5.35 0.66
CA ILE A 72 -0.06 -6.58 1.24
C ILE A 72 -0.96 -6.25 2.44
N ASP A 73 -0.52 -5.36 3.32
CA ASP A 73 -1.32 -4.96 4.48
C ASP A 73 -2.64 -4.32 4.05
N CYS A 74 -2.62 -3.50 2.98
CA CYS A 74 -3.84 -2.90 2.44
C CYS A 74 -4.79 -3.98 1.91
N ILE A 75 -4.30 -4.95 1.15
CA ILE A 75 -5.13 -6.02 0.61
C ILE A 75 -5.74 -6.84 1.74
N ASN A 76 -4.95 -7.16 2.77
CA ASN A 76 -5.46 -7.89 3.93
C ASN A 76 -6.56 -7.13 4.66
N ALA A 77 -6.45 -5.81 4.72
CA ALA A 77 -7.47 -4.97 5.35
C ALA A 77 -8.75 -4.91 4.50
N MET A 78 -8.61 -4.88 3.18
CA MET A 78 -9.74 -4.79 2.26
C MET A 78 -10.46 -6.13 2.10
N TYR A 79 -9.74 -7.23 2.17
CA TYR A 79 -10.29 -8.57 1.92
C TYR A 79 -9.82 -9.57 2.99
N PRO A 80 -10.19 -9.33 4.26
CA PRO A 80 -9.71 -10.19 5.35
C PRO A 80 -10.17 -11.64 5.23
N ASP A 81 -11.37 -11.86 4.70
CA ASP A 81 -11.91 -13.22 4.57
C ASP A 81 -11.11 -14.06 3.59
N LEU A 82 -10.69 -13.47 2.47
CA LEU A 82 -9.92 -14.18 1.45
C LEU A 82 -8.50 -14.48 1.95
N THR A 83 -7.83 -13.47 2.49
CA THR A 83 -6.45 -13.63 2.95
C THR A 83 -6.37 -14.42 4.24
N GLY A 84 -7.31 -14.21 5.15
CA GLY A 84 -7.37 -14.90 6.43
C GLY A 84 -7.69 -16.39 6.31
N SER A 85 -8.43 -16.77 5.26
CA SER A 85 -8.77 -18.18 5.02
C SER A 85 -7.64 -18.96 4.35
N GLY A 86 -6.61 -18.27 3.88
CA GLY A 86 -5.49 -18.89 3.18
C GLY A 86 -5.76 -19.17 1.70
N ILE A 87 -6.88 -18.70 1.16
CA ILE A 87 -7.20 -18.84 -0.26
C ILE A 87 -6.19 -18.07 -1.11
N ILE A 88 -5.84 -16.86 -0.66
CA ILE A 88 -4.83 -16.04 -1.31
C ILE A 88 -3.65 -15.89 -0.35
N LYS A 89 -2.48 -16.29 -0.79
CA LYS A 89 -1.26 -16.16 -0.01
C LYS A 89 -0.28 -15.30 -0.76
N PHE A 90 0.17 -14.25 -0.10
CA PHE A 90 1.18 -13.36 -0.65
C PHE A 90 2.54 -13.72 -0.07
N ARG A 91 3.49 -13.99 -0.95
CA ARG A 91 4.88 -14.20 -0.56
C ARG A 91 5.71 -13.14 -1.24
N LEU A 92 6.50 -12.43 -0.45
CA LEU A 92 7.48 -11.53 -1.03
C LEU A 92 8.57 -12.37 -1.70
N PRO A 93 9.05 -11.95 -2.88
CA PRO A 93 10.11 -12.69 -3.58
C PRO A 93 11.41 -12.77 -2.79
N ILE A 94 11.64 -11.86 -1.88
CA ILE A 94 12.78 -11.95 -0.97
C ILE A 94 12.34 -12.78 0.23
N ALA A 95 13.20 -13.71 0.62
CA ALA A 95 12.98 -14.46 1.84
C ALA A 95 13.05 -13.48 3.00
N GLY A 96 11.99 -13.34 3.64
CA GLY A 96 11.96 -12.39 4.76
C GLY A 96 11.64 -13.05 5.97
#